data_e7227502be442cb4b1a3387ce58ed196
#
_entry.id   e7227502be442cb4b1a3387ce58ed196
#
_cell.length_a   1.000
_cell.length_b   1.000
_cell.length_c   1.000
_cell.angle_alpha   90.00
_cell.angle_beta   90.00
_cell.angle_gamma   90.00
#
_symmetry.space_group_name_H-M   'P 1'
#
loop_
_entity.id
_entity.type
_entity.pdbx_description
1 polymer ?
#
loop_
_entity_poly.entity_id
_entity_poly.type
_entity_poly.pdbx_seq_one_letter_code
_entity_poly.pdbx_strand_id
1 'polypeptide(L)'
;IQQKTRELFLMYAQQLAERDADINNKLKIDLGGSINPRKGYQVIDWADGTINCDLNEGIPLKDNSVGVINASHIIQKIRDPLKIISEIHRVLCDGGWVFIEVPSTDGRGAWQDPTHVSYWNENSFWYYTRKEKANYISNTKIRFQEFRINTRLEEHNIAITSAWLCAIKSNERRPHTMNI
;
A
#
# COMPACT_ATOMS: atom_id res chain seq x y z
N ILE A 1 20.35 2.20 -18.65
CA ILE A 1 19.86 3.60 -18.59
C ILE A 1 18.38 3.61 -18.20
N GLN A 2 17.51 2.83 -18.84
CA GLN A 2 16.07 2.83 -18.53
C GLN A 2 15.73 2.42 -17.09
N GLN A 3 16.40 1.41 -16.52
CA GLN A 3 16.15 0.95 -15.15
C GLN A 3 16.51 2.02 -14.12
N LYS A 4 17.65 2.68 -14.28
CA LYS A 4 18.12 3.75 -13.37
C LYS A 4 17.22 5.00 -13.43
N THR A 5 16.74 5.36 -14.62
CA THR A 5 15.75 6.44 -14.79
C THR A 5 14.44 6.11 -14.13
N ARG A 6 14.02 4.84 -14.20
CA ARG A 6 12.79 4.32 -13.59
C ARG A 6 12.85 4.34 -12.06
N GLU A 7 13.98 3.95 -11.47
CA GLU A 7 14.21 3.98 -10.01
C GLU A 7 14.21 5.41 -9.47
N LEU A 8 14.86 6.34 -10.17
CA LEU A 8 14.85 7.76 -9.83
C LEU A 8 13.44 8.35 -9.86
N PHE A 9 12.65 7.98 -10.86
CA PHE A 9 11.26 8.41 -10.98
C PHE A 9 10.40 7.92 -9.81
N LEU A 10 10.56 6.65 -9.42
CA LEU A 10 9.83 6.05 -8.31
C LEU A 10 10.19 6.72 -6.98
N MET A 11 11.47 6.97 -6.76
CA MET A 11 11.96 7.68 -5.58
C MET A 11 11.40 9.10 -5.51
N TYR A 12 11.31 9.78 -6.64
CA TYR A 12 10.75 11.12 -6.74
C TYR A 12 9.25 11.16 -6.42
N ALA A 13 8.47 10.21 -6.94
CA ALA A 13 7.04 10.10 -6.66
C ALA A 13 6.75 9.92 -5.17
N GLN A 14 7.54 9.08 -4.49
CA GLN A 14 7.40 8.88 -3.06
C GLN A 14 7.79 10.13 -2.26
N GLN A 15 8.87 10.81 -2.62
CA GLN A 15 9.27 12.07 -2.00
C GLN A 15 8.20 13.16 -2.14
N LEU A 16 7.53 13.23 -3.29
CA LEU A 16 6.41 14.16 -3.50
C LEU A 16 5.23 13.83 -2.59
N ALA A 17 4.87 12.55 -2.47
CA ALA A 17 3.81 12.12 -1.57
C ALA A 17 4.13 12.44 -0.10
N GLU A 18 5.37 12.21 0.33
CA GLU A 18 5.86 12.54 1.67
C GLU A 18 5.81 14.04 1.94
N ARG A 19 6.27 14.85 0.97
CA ARG A 19 6.21 16.31 1.06
C ARG A 19 4.78 16.84 1.13
N ASP A 20 3.89 16.29 0.33
CA ASP A 20 2.47 16.66 0.35
C ASP A 20 1.83 16.32 1.72
N ALA A 21 2.15 15.17 2.28
CA ALA A 21 1.72 14.80 3.62
C ALA A 21 2.22 15.79 4.69
N ASP A 22 3.49 16.20 4.62
CA ASP A 22 4.08 17.18 5.55
C ASP A 22 3.42 18.56 5.43
N ILE A 23 3.19 19.05 4.20
CA ILE A 23 2.54 20.33 3.93
C ILE A 23 1.10 20.35 4.47
N ASN A 24 0.38 19.23 4.33
CA ASN A 24 -1.01 19.09 4.77
C ASN A 24 -1.15 18.60 6.22
N ASN A 25 -0.04 18.53 6.95
CA ASN A 25 0.01 18.04 8.34
C ASN A 25 -0.68 16.66 8.52
N LYS A 26 -0.39 15.74 7.61
CA LYS A 26 -0.87 14.37 7.62
C LYS A 26 0.20 13.41 8.11
N LEU A 27 -0.22 12.34 8.76
CA LEU A 27 0.69 11.30 9.25
C LEU A 27 1.34 10.53 8.08
N LYS A 28 2.54 10.05 8.32
CA LYS A 28 3.25 9.07 7.50
C LYS A 28 3.40 7.80 8.31
N ILE A 29 2.87 6.68 7.81
CA ILE A 29 2.74 5.42 8.55
C ILE A 29 3.50 4.31 7.85
N ASP A 30 4.25 3.54 8.64
CA ASP A 30 4.91 2.31 8.21
C ASP A 30 4.24 1.11 8.88
N LEU A 31 3.49 0.33 8.10
CA LEU A 31 2.78 -0.85 8.61
C LEU A 31 3.73 -2.05 8.64
N GLY A 32 3.90 -2.65 9.82
CA GLY A 32 4.78 -3.81 10.00
C GLY A 32 6.27 -3.49 9.91
N GLY A 33 6.65 -2.22 10.07
CA GLY A 33 8.02 -1.73 9.86
C GLY A 33 8.96 -1.86 11.07
N SER A 34 8.61 -2.62 12.13
CA SER A 34 9.40 -2.65 13.38
C SER A 34 10.84 -3.12 13.22
N ILE A 35 11.10 -4.07 12.31
CA ILE A 35 12.46 -4.61 12.08
C ILE A 35 13.36 -3.61 11.33
N ASN A 36 12.78 -2.84 10.41
CA ASN A 36 13.50 -1.85 9.61
C ASN A 36 12.66 -0.59 9.41
N PRO A 37 12.49 0.22 10.45
CA PRO A 37 11.57 1.34 10.44
C PRO A 37 11.98 2.41 9.42
N ARG A 38 11.02 2.88 8.65
CA ARG A 38 11.23 3.95 7.69
C ARG A 38 11.41 5.28 8.40
N LYS A 39 12.50 5.98 8.12
CA LYS A 39 12.81 7.27 8.73
C LYS A 39 11.70 8.30 8.46
N GLY A 40 11.20 8.93 9.51
CA GLY A 40 10.15 9.95 9.44
C GLY A 40 8.73 9.40 9.39
N TYR A 41 8.56 8.09 9.57
CA TYR A 41 7.26 7.42 9.67
C TYR A 41 6.98 6.98 11.12
N GLN A 42 5.71 6.98 11.50
CA GLN A 42 5.27 6.26 12.69
C GLN A 42 5.03 4.80 12.32
N VAL A 43 5.59 3.89 13.12
CA VAL A 43 5.46 2.45 12.87
C VAL A 43 4.24 1.90 13.60
N ILE A 44 3.38 1.18 12.88
CA ILE A 44 2.31 0.37 13.46
C ILE A 44 2.72 -1.09 13.32
N ASP A 45 2.95 -1.75 14.44
CA ASP A 45 3.32 -3.16 14.50
C ASP A 45 2.75 -3.79 15.78
N TRP A 46 2.65 -5.12 15.82
CA TRP A 46 2.10 -5.83 16.97
C TRP A 46 3.07 -5.89 18.16
N ALA A 47 4.38 -5.82 17.92
CA ALA A 47 5.42 -5.97 18.95
C ALA A 47 6.14 -4.65 19.28
N ASP A 48 6.92 -4.10 18.35
CA ASP A 48 7.88 -3.01 18.59
C ASP A 48 7.58 -1.77 17.73
N GLY A 49 6.31 -1.40 17.62
CA GLY A 49 5.89 -0.21 16.89
C GLY A 49 5.90 1.08 17.73
N THR A 50 5.82 2.22 17.09
CA THR A 50 5.42 3.49 17.72
C THR A 50 3.99 3.36 18.28
N ILE A 51 3.17 2.58 17.59
CA ILE A 51 1.81 2.19 17.98
C ILE A 51 1.75 0.66 17.93
N ASN A 52 1.57 0.01 19.06
CA ASN A 52 1.43 -1.44 19.14
C ASN A 52 -0.02 -1.83 18.82
N CYS A 53 -0.21 -2.59 17.74
CA CYS A 53 -1.52 -3.01 17.28
C CYS A 53 -1.44 -4.29 16.45
N ASP A 54 -2.38 -5.20 16.65
CA ASP A 54 -2.64 -6.29 15.70
C ASP A 54 -3.44 -5.74 14.52
N LEU A 55 -2.83 -5.69 13.34
CA LEU A 55 -3.47 -5.19 12.11
C LEU A 55 -4.67 -6.05 11.66
N ASN A 56 -4.85 -7.26 12.19
CA ASN A 56 -6.08 -8.03 12.00
C ASN A 56 -7.29 -7.37 12.66
N GLU A 57 -7.07 -6.57 13.71
CA GLU A 57 -8.14 -5.82 14.39
C GLU A 57 -8.45 -4.48 13.70
N GLY A 58 -7.54 -3.99 12.86
CA GLY A 58 -7.66 -2.74 12.11
C GLY A 58 -6.52 -1.78 12.36
N ILE A 59 -6.62 -0.55 11.85
CA ILE A 59 -5.61 0.50 12.04
C ILE A 59 -6.12 1.52 13.06
N PRO A 60 -5.47 1.70 14.22
CA PRO A 60 -5.97 2.52 15.34
C PRO A 60 -5.76 4.02 15.10
N LEU A 61 -6.12 4.49 13.92
CA LEU A 61 -6.02 5.89 13.51
C LEU A 61 -7.38 6.43 13.05
N LYS A 62 -7.54 7.74 13.11
CA LYS A 62 -8.74 8.42 12.64
C LYS A 62 -8.86 8.36 11.13
N ASP A 63 -10.09 8.40 10.63
CA ASP A 63 -10.38 8.56 9.21
C ASP A 63 -9.68 9.79 8.64
N ASN A 64 -9.13 9.68 7.44
CA ASN A 64 -8.52 10.78 6.69
C ASN A 64 -7.33 11.47 7.40
N SER A 65 -6.68 10.81 8.35
CA SER A 65 -5.56 11.36 9.14
C SER A 65 -4.18 11.12 8.51
N VAL A 66 -4.08 10.19 7.56
CA VAL A 66 -2.82 9.73 6.98
C VAL A 66 -2.65 10.24 5.56
N GLY A 67 -1.49 10.77 5.24
CA GLY A 67 -1.12 11.19 3.87
C GLY A 67 -0.35 10.12 3.10
N VAL A 68 0.48 9.34 3.79
CA VAL A 68 1.29 8.28 3.17
C VAL A 68 1.33 7.04 4.05
N ILE A 69 1.13 5.89 3.43
CA ILE A 69 1.34 4.57 4.05
C ILE A 69 2.41 3.82 3.25
N ASN A 70 3.40 3.28 3.96
CA ASN A 70 4.28 2.23 3.48
C ASN A 70 3.81 0.89 4.06
N ALA A 71 3.66 -0.14 3.23
CA ALA A 71 3.21 -1.48 3.63
C ALA A 71 4.05 -2.54 2.90
N SER A 72 5.28 -2.71 3.35
CA SER A 72 6.21 -3.66 2.76
C SER A 72 6.18 -4.98 3.50
N HIS A 73 5.87 -6.07 2.79
CA HIS A 73 5.86 -7.43 3.31
C HIS A 73 4.99 -7.65 4.56
N ILE A 74 3.86 -6.97 4.67
CA ILE A 74 2.96 -7.07 5.82
C ILE A 74 1.55 -7.56 5.46
N ILE A 75 0.94 -7.09 4.37
CA ILE A 75 -0.48 -7.37 4.11
C ILE A 75 -0.75 -8.86 3.84
N GLN A 76 0.21 -9.64 3.33
CA GLN A 76 0.09 -11.09 3.14
C GLN A 76 0.00 -11.86 4.46
N LYS A 77 0.35 -11.23 5.59
CA LYS A 77 0.24 -11.81 6.95
C LYS A 77 -1.08 -11.47 7.62
N ILE A 78 -1.96 -10.70 6.97
CA ILE A 78 -3.28 -10.32 7.48
C ILE A 78 -4.32 -11.27 6.92
N ARG A 79 -5.18 -11.80 7.81
CA ARG A 79 -6.17 -12.86 7.49
C ARG A 79 -7.26 -12.38 6.55
N ASP A 80 -7.72 -11.13 6.72
CA ASP A 80 -8.78 -10.54 5.91
C ASP A 80 -8.22 -9.45 4.99
N PRO A 81 -7.95 -9.78 3.71
CA PRO A 81 -7.42 -8.84 2.74
C PRO A 81 -8.38 -7.69 2.42
N LEU A 82 -9.70 -7.91 2.49
CA LEU A 82 -10.68 -6.85 2.29
C LEU A 82 -10.68 -5.86 3.44
N LYS A 83 -10.58 -6.37 4.67
CA LYS A 83 -10.53 -5.54 5.88
C LYS A 83 -9.30 -4.65 5.89
N ILE A 84 -8.11 -5.20 5.65
CA ILE A 84 -6.88 -4.39 5.70
C ILE A 84 -6.83 -3.32 4.61
N ILE A 85 -7.25 -3.61 3.38
CA ILE A 85 -7.31 -2.60 2.31
C ILE A 85 -8.39 -1.54 2.61
N SER A 86 -9.52 -1.96 3.23
CA SER A 86 -10.54 -1.02 3.70
C SER A 86 -10.01 -0.07 4.77
N GLU A 87 -9.27 -0.58 5.73
CA GLU A 87 -8.65 0.21 6.80
C GLU A 87 -7.59 1.17 6.26
N ILE A 88 -6.71 0.69 5.36
CA ILE A 88 -5.75 1.55 4.64
C ILE A 88 -6.50 2.69 3.93
N HIS A 89 -7.56 2.36 3.18
CA HIS A 89 -8.37 3.39 2.52
C HIS A 89 -9.03 4.32 3.53
N ARG A 90 -9.58 3.82 4.63
CA ARG A 90 -10.27 4.61 5.65
C ARG A 90 -9.37 5.68 6.27
N VAL A 91 -8.17 5.30 6.69
CA VAL A 91 -7.25 6.21 7.38
C VAL A 91 -6.54 7.19 6.45
N LEU A 92 -6.33 6.82 5.17
CA LEU A 92 -5.78 7.73 4.17
C LEU A 92 -6.75 8.91 3.94
N CYS A 93 -6.21 10.11 3.78
CA CYS A 93 -6.98 11.24 3.28
C CYS A 93 -7.29 11.06 1.78
N ASP A 94 -8.21 11.88 1.25
CA ASP A 94 -8.43 11.94 -0.21
C ASP A 94 -7.14 12.39 -0.90
N GLY A 95 -6.70 11.63 -1.90
CA GLY A 95 -5.41 11.84 -2.55
C GLY A 95 -4.19 11.32 -1.78
N GLY A 96 -4.39 10.69 -0.60
CA GLY A 96 -3.31 10.05 0.15
C GLY A 96 -2.79 8.80 -0.54
N TRP A 97 -1.52 8.46 -0.30
CA TRP A 97 -0.80 7.42 -1.01
C TRP A 97 -0.54 6.19 -0.15
N VAL A 98 -0.63 5.03 -0.77
CA VAL A 98 -0.10 3.79 -0.21
C VAL A 98 0.88 3.12 -1.17
N PHE A 99 2.04 2.74 -0.62
CA PHE A 99 3.11 1.99 -1.29
C PHE A 99 3.14 0.59 -0.70
N ILE A 100 2.71 -0.39 -1.48
CA ILE A 100 2.60 -1.79 -1.07
C ILE A 100 3.64 -2.61 -1.81
N GLU A 101 4.35 -3.47 -1.10
CA GLU A 101 5.14 -4.57 -1.65
C GLU A 101 4.74 -5.88 -0.99
N VAL A 102 4.47 -6.89 -1.81
CA VAL A 102 4.09 -8.23 -1.34
C VAL A 102 4.75 -9.32 -2.15
N PRO A 103 5.07 -10.47 -1.56
CA PRO A 103 5.43 -11.67 -2.32
C PRO A 103 4.29 -12.05 -3.27
N SER A 104 4.60 -12.14 -4.58
CA SER A 104 3.62 -12.46 -5.62
C SER A 104 3.37 -13.95 -5.72
N THR A 105 2.11 -14.32 -6.01
CA THR A 105 1.75 -15.71 -6.37
C THR A 105 2.40 -16.18 -7.68
N ASP A 106 2.97 -15.26 -8.46
CA ASP A 106 3.71 -15.57 -9.68
C ASP A 106 5.12 -16.15 -9.41
N GLY A 107 5.51 -16.21 -8.13
CA GLY A 107 6.75 -16.80 -7.67
C GLY A 107 6.57 -17.60 -6.38
N ARG A 108 7.62 -18.36 -6.03
CA ARG A 108 7.59 -19.23 -4.85
C ARG A 108 7.52 -18.48 -3.51
N GLY A 109 7.92 -17.21 -3.47
CA GLY A 109 7.97 -16.41 -2.25
C GLY A 109 6.65 -16.27 -1.53
N ALA A 110 5.52 -16.25 -2.26
CA ALA A 110 4.19 -16.21 -1.67
C ALA A 110 3.83 -17.48 -0.88
N TRP A 111 4.39 -18.62 -1.27
CA TRP A 111 3.97 -19.96 -0.80
C TRP A 111 4.92 -20.57 0.23
N GLN A 112 6.18 -20.13 0.29
CA GLN A 112 7.22 -20.78 1.10
C GLN A 112 7.23 -20.35 2.57
N ASP A 113 6.67 -19.18 2.90
CA ASP A 113 6.64 -18.67 4.27
C ASP A 113 5.34 -19.12 4.96
N PRO A 114 5.42 -19.93 6.04
CA PRO A 114 4.24 -20.44 6.75
C PRO A 114 3.43 -19.35 7.47
N THR A 115 3.94 -18.13 7.57
CA THR A 115 3.21 -17.00 8.17
C THR A 115 2.33 -16.25 7.17
N HIS A 116 2.40 -16.59 5.88
CA HIS A 116 1.51 -16.00 4.87
C HIS A 116 0.14 -16.64 4.92
N VAL A 117 -0.88 -15.82 5.11
CA VAL A 117 -2.28 -16.22 5.23
C VAL A 117 -3.19 -15.63 4.17
N SER A 118 -2.68 -14.67 3.38
CA SER A 118 -3.35 -14.14 2.19
C SER A 118 -2.35 -14.04 1.03
N TYR A 119 -2.87 -14.17 -0.19
CA TYR A 119 -2.06 -14.35 -1.40
C TYR A 119 -2.39 -13.29 -2.43
N TRP A 120 -1.35 -12.70 -3.02
CA TRP A 120 -1.44 -11.50 -3.82
C TRP A 120 -0.66 -11.61 -5.13
N ASN A 121 -1.14 -10.92 -6.15
CA ASN A 121 -0.44 -10.60 -7.39
C ASN A 121 -0.99 -9.29 -7.97
N GLU A 122 -0.57 -8.89 -9.15
CA GLU A 122 -1.05 -7.65 -9.79
C GLU A 122 -2.58 -7.62 -9.88
N ASN A 123 -3.21 -8.74 -10.28
CA ASN A 123 -4.65 -8.83 -10.48
C ASN A 123 -5.45 -8.66 -9.17
N SER A 124 -4.85 -8.96 -8.02
CA SER A 124 -5.49 -8.76 -6.72
C SER A 124 -5.82 -7.29 -6.48
N PHE A 125 -4.97 -6.37 -6.95
CA PHE A 125 -5.18 -4.92 -6.79
C PHE A 125 -6.20 -4.35 -7.78
N TRP A 126 -6.53 -5.04 -8.88
CA TRP A 126 -7.55 -4.60 -9.83
C TRP A 126 -8.95 -4.52 -9.20
N TYR A 127 -9.23 -5.29 -8.16
CA TYR A 127 -10.51 -5.24 -7.45
C TYR A 127 -10.73 -3.91 -6.72
N TYR A 128 -9.66 -3.15 -6.47
CA TYR A 128 -9.70 -1.86 -5.79
C TYR A 128 -9.45 -0.67 -6.73
N THR A 129 -8.98 -0.94 -7.96
CA THR A 129 -8.58 0.11 -8.92
C THR A 129 -9.44 0.16 -10.17
N ARG A 130 -10.14 -0.93 -10.52
CA ARG A 130 -10.94 -1.04 -11.73
C ARG A 130 -12.42 -1.18 -11.41
N LYS A 131 -13.24 -0.30 -12.00
CA LYS A 131 -14.68 -0.24 -11.74
C LYS A 131 -15.39 -1.57 -12.00
N GLU A 132 -15.05 -2.25 -13.10
CA GLU A 132 -15.65 -3.53 -13.48
C GLU A 132 -15.30 -4.67 -12.51
N LYS A 133 -14.15 -4.60 -11.85
CA LYS A 133 -13.71 -5.58 -10.84
C LYS A 133 -14.28 -5.29 -9.45
N ALA A 134 -14.51 -4.04 -9.13
CA ALA A 134 -15.05 -3.63 -7.82
C ALA A 134 -16.42 -4.25 -7.51
N ASN A 135 -17.20 -4.61 -8.54
CA ASN A 135 -18.51 -5.24 -8.37
C ASN A 135 -18.46 -6.68 -7.81
N TYR A 136 -17.27 -7.31 -7.81
CA TYR A 136 -17.08 -8.67 -7.29
C TYR A 136 -16.73 -8.70 -5.80
N ILE A 137 -16.44 -7.55 -5.19
CA ILE A 137 -16.21 -7.45 -3.76
C ILE A 137 -17.39 -6.74 -3.07
N SER A 138 -17.83 -7.30 -1.95
CA SER A 138 -18.85 -6.67 -1.11
C SER A 138 -18.26 -5.42 -0.46
N ASN A 139 -18.93 -4.29 -0.54
CA ASN A 139 -18.50 -2.99 -0.05
C ASN A 139 -17.54 -2.22 -0.97
N THR A 140 -18.07 -1.78 -2.07
CA THR A 140 -17.39 -1.15 -3.20
C THR A 140 -17.03 0.32 -3.02
N LYS A 141 -17.06 0.86 -1.80
CA LYS A 141 -16.64 2.24 -1.53
C LYS A 141 -15.12 2.42 -1.55
N ILE A 142 -14.39 1.30 -1.45
CA ILE A 142 -12.92 1.31 -1.48
C ILE A 142 -12.48 1.52 -2.91
N ARG A 143 -11.92 2.68 -3.20
CA ARG A 143 -11.42 3.02 -4.54
C ARG A 143 -10.07 3.67 -4.47
N PHE A 144 -9.18 3.16 -5.33
CA PHE A 144 -7.87 3.76 -5.52
C PHE A 144 -7.66 4.07 -7.00
N GLN A 145 -6.94 5.13 -7.26
CA GLN A 145 -6.33 5.34 -8.55
C GLN A 145 -5.01 4.57 -8.58
N GLU A 146 -4.85 3.74 -9.58
CA GLU A 146 -3.60 3.08 -9.89
C GLU A 146 -2.60 4.11 -10.41
N PHE A 147 -1.45 4.21 -9.75
CA PHE A 147 -0.30 4.89 -10.29
C PHE A 147 0.65 3.88 -10.94
N ARG A 148 0.87 2.77 -10.24
CA ARG A 148 1.69 1.67 -10.71
C ARG A 148 1.30 0.37 -10.00
N ILE A 149 1.12 -0.69 -10.79
CA ILE A 149 1.08 -2.07 -10.32
C ILE A 149 2.01 -2.86 -11.23
N ASN A 150 2.99 -3.55 -10.66
CA ASN A 150 3.90 -4.40 -11.43
C ASN A 150 4.54 -5.46 -10.55
N THR A 151 4.93 -6.56 -11.19
CA THR A 151 5.69 -7.65 -10.57
C THR A 151 7.12 -7.65 -11.13
N ARG A 152 8.09 -7.77 -10.22
CA ARG A 152 9.50 -8.02 -10.56
C ARG A 152 9.88 -9.41 -10.13
N LEU A 153 10.69 -10.08 -10.94
CA LEU A 153 11.32 -11.33 -10.59
C LEU A 153 12.69 -11.07 -9.95
N GLU A 154 12.94 -11.75 -8.87
CA GLU A 154 14.21 -11.77 -8.16
C GLU A 154 14.88 -13.14 -8.28
N GLU A 155 16.03 -13.32 -7.68
CA GLU A 155 16.73 -14.60 -7.67
C GLU A 155 15.87 -15.70 -7.03
N HIS A 156 16.19 -16.97 -7.34
CA HIS A 156 15.52 -18.15 -6.80
C HIS A 156 14.00 -18.23 -7.05
N ASN A 157 13.54 -17.65 -8.16
CA ASN A 157 12.11 -17.62 -8.53
C ASN A 157 11.23 -16.95 -7.46
N ILE A 158 11.74 -15.93 -6.83
CA ILE A 158 10.96 -15.02 -5.98
C ILE A 158 10.37 -13.94 -6.86
N ALA A 159 9.08 -13.70 -6.74
CA ALA A 159 8.39 -12.60 -7.41
C ALA A 159 7.83 -11.66 -6.36
N ILE A 160 7.99 -10.35 -6.57
CA ILE A 160 7.46 -9.30 -5.71
C ILE A 160 6.54 -8.41 -6.52
N THR A 161 5.29 -8.30 -6.10
CA THR A 161 4.33 -7.34 -6.65
C THR A 161 4.39 -6.05 -5.85
N SER A 162 4.58 -4.95 -6.55
CA SER A 162 4.50 -3.59 -6.03
C SER A 162 3.21 -2.93 -6.52
N ALA A 163 2.45 -2.32 -5.60
CA ALA A 163 1.28 -1.54 -5.92
C ALA A 163 1.37 -0.15 -5.27
N TRP A 164 1.38 0.87 -6.11
CA TRP A 164 1.39 2.27 -5.72
C TRP A 164 0.06 2.89 -6.06
N LEU A 165 -0.70 3.21 -5.05
CA LEU A 165 -2.10 3.55 -5.16
C LEU A 165 -2.40 4.88 -4.46
N CYS A 166 -3.32 5.65 -5.02
CA CYS A 166 -3.79 6.90 -4.45
C CYS A 166 -5.27 6.76 -4.07
N ALA A 167 -5.62 7.08 -2.82
CA ALA A 167 -6.98 6.94 -2.32
C ALA A 167 -7.94 7.95 -2.96
N ILE A 168 -9.08 7.46 -3.44
CA ILE A 168 -10.16 8.28 -3.99
C ILE A 168 -11.34 8.24 -3.02
N LYS A 169 -11.70 9.39 -2.46
CA LYS A 169 -12.82 9.54 -1.53
C LYS A 169 -13.92 10.48 -2.02
N SER A 170 -13.57 11.40 -2.91
CA SER A 170 -14.51 12.28 -3.58
C SER A 170 -14.95 11.69 -4.92
N ASN A 171 -16.10 12.12 -5.42
CA ASN A 171 -16.52 11.81 -6.79
C ASN A 171 -15.77 12.65 -7.84
N GLU A 172 -15.00 13.61 -7.40
CA GLU A 172 -14.20 14.45 -8.27
C GLU A 172 -12.93 13.72 -8.67
N ARG A 173 -12.73 13.57 -9.97
CA ARG A 173 -11.46 13.14 -10.54
C ARG A 173 -10.45 14.25 -10.28
N ARG A 174 -9.61 14.12 -9.28
CA ARG A 174 -8.44 14.99 -9.18
C ARG A 174 -7.46 14.53 -10.26
N PRO A 175 -7.07 15.43 -11.19
CA PRO A 175 -5.93 15.12 -12.02
C PRO A 175 -4.75 14.90 -11.07
N HIS A 176 -4.05 13.77 -11.21
CA HIS A 176 -2.77 13.65 -10.55
C HIS A 176 -1.91 14.81 -11.01
N THR A 177 -1.39 15.56 -10.08
CA THR A 177 -0.42 16.64 -10.31
C THR A 177 0.92 16.11 -10.86
N MET A 178 1.00 14.83 -11.13
CA MET A 178 2.08 14.21 -11.87
C MET A 178 1.69 14.00 -13.33
N ASN A 179 1.45 15.09 -14.04
CA ASN A 179 1.62 15.11 -15.49
C ASN A 179 3.13 15.11 -15.74
N ILE A 180 3.66 13.93 -16.04
CA ILE A 180 5.00 13.78 -16.62
C ILE A 180 4.83 13.41 -18.06
#